data_4799748008520658c34ddc899b0742e0
#
_entry.id   4799748008520658c34ddc899b0742e0
#
_cell.length_a   1.000
_cell.length_b   1.000
_cell.length_c   1.000
_cell.angle_alpha   90.00
_cell.angle_beta   90.00
_cell.angle_gamma   90.00
#
_symmetry.space_group_name_H-M   'P 1'
#
loop_
_entity.id
_entity.type
_entity.pdbx_description
1 polymer ?
#
loop_
_entity_poly.entity_id
_entity_poly.type
_entity_poly.pdbx_seq_one_letter_code
_entity_poly.pdbx_strand_id
1 'polypeptide(L)'
;MYKINKISFFLLRFSLAGIFVYHGMGKLQHPEMASMMKLPTYIFIFVGIIEIAAGFGFVIGVFLNNKIAVIITKLSALAIMPIMVGAIAFYHWGRWSFLASETHRMGGMEFQVLILSVVVFIFFYNSNIKNKEELG
;
A
#
# COMPACT_ATOMS: atom_id res chain seq x y z
N MET A 1 11.56 23.70 7.91
CA MET A 1 10.99 22.37 7.62
C MET A 1 9.51 22.41 7.97
N TYR A 2 8.62 22.31 6.98
CA TYR A 2 7.18 22.39 7.20
C TYR A 2 6.71 21.21 8.07
N LYS A 3 6.04 21.49 9.19
CA LYS A 3 5.31 20.47 9.97
C LYS A 3 4.14 20.01 9.11
N ILE A 4 4.20 18.80 8.58
CA ILE A 4 3.02 18.18 7.99
C ILE A 4 1.94 18.14 9.06
N ASN A 5 0.79 18.71 8.75
CA ASN A 5 -0.33 18.70 9.68
C ASN A 5 -0.69 17.25 10.00
N LYS A 6 -0.88 16.93 11.28
CA LYS A 6 -1.29 15.59 11.74
C LYS A 6 -2.53 15.07 11.00
N ILE A 7 -3.46 15.97 10.67
CA ILE A 7 -4.69 15.64 9.92
C ILE A 7 -4.35 15.18 8.50
N SER A 8 -3.48 15.88 7.77
CA SER A 8 -3.10 15.49 6.40
C SER A 8 -2.44 14.13 6.36
N PHE A 9 -1.56 13.85 7.33
CA PHE A 9 -0.90 12.56 7.44
C PHE A 9 -1.87 11.44 7.83
N PHE A 10 -2.84 11.73 8.69
CA PHE A 10 -3.93 10.81 9.03
C PHE A 10 -4.76 10.46 7.80
N LEU A 11 -5.22 11.46 7.04
CA LEU A 11 -6.02 11.27 5.83
C LEU A 11 -5.30 10.40 4.79
N LEU A 12 -3.98 10.65 4.60
CA LEU A 12 -3.16 9.87 3.69
C LEU A 12 -3.12 8.38 4.08
N ARG A 13 -2.90 8.08 5.34
CA ARG A 13 -2.85 6.70 5.85
C ARG A 13 -4.22 6.03 5.81
N PHE A 14 -5.28 6.77 6.14
CA PHE A 14 -6.64 6.26 6.07
C PHE A 14 -7.05 5.94 4.62
N SER A 15 -6.67 6.78 3.66
CA SER A 15 -6.90 6.52 2.25
C SER A 15 -6.18 5.26 1.77
N LEU A 16 -4.92 5.07 2.14
CA LEU A 16 -4.18 3.83 1.84
C LEU A 16 -4.85 2.61 2.46
N ALA A 17 -5.28 2.71 3.72
CA ALA A 17 -5.97 1.62 4.39
C ALA A 17 -7.24 1.23 3.64
N GLY A 18 -8.06 2.19 3.24
CA GLY A 18 -9.27 1.94 2.45
C GLY A 18 -8.95 1.22 1.14
N ILE A 19 -7.93 1.66 0.41
CA ILE A 19 -7.50 1.03 -0.84
C ILE A 19 -7.09 -0.42 -0.60
N PHE A 20 -6.19 -0.69 0.34
CA PHE A 20 -5.64 -2.04 0.53
C PHE A 20 -6.62 -3.01 1.16
N VAL A 21 -7.45 -2.56 2.12
CA VAL A 21 -8.53 -3.39 2.66
C VAL A 21 -9.53 -3.75 1.56
N TYR A 22 -9.94 -2.79 0.74
CA TYR A 22 -10.87 -3.04 -0.37
C TYR A 22 -10.30 -4.04 -1.38
N HIS A 23 -9.07 -3.83 -1.85
CA HIS A 23 -8.42 -4.72 -2.83
C HIS A 23 -8.12 -6.10 -2.26
N GLY A 24 -7.70 -6.18 -1.00
CA GLY A 24 -7.45 -7.44 -0.32
C GLY A 24 -8.75 -8.24 -0.11
N MET A 25 -9.83 -7.58 0.34
CA MET A 25 -11.14 -8.23 0.47
C MET A 25 -11.66 -8.73 -0.88
N GLY A 26 -11.51 -7.95 -1.95
CA GLY A 26 -11.88 -8.38 -3.30
C GLY A 26 -11.17 -9.66 -3.73
N LYS A 27 -9.87 -9.80 -3.40
CA LYS A 27 -9.11 -11.04 -3.67
C LYS A 27 -9.62 -12.26 -2.90
N LEU A 28 -10.05 -12.06 -1.66
CA LEU A 28 -10.61 -13.15 -0.85
C LEU A 28 -12.02 -13.55 -1.30
N GLN A 29 -12.83 -12.59 -1.73
CA GLN A 29 -14.19 -12.83 -2.21
C GLN A 29 -14.23 -13.43 -3.62
N HIS A 30 -13.23 -13.14 -4.47
CA HIS A 30 -13.15 -13.53 -5.86
C HIS A 30 -11.83 -14.25 -6.20
N PRO A 31 -11.54 -15.41 -5.57
CA PRO A 31 -10.29 -16.14 -5.79
C PRO A 31 -10.12 -16.66 -7.22
N GLU A 32 -11.23 -16.80 -7.97
CA GLU A 32 -11.23 -17.15 -9.38
C GLU A 32 -10.51 -16.14 -10.28
N MET A 33 -10.42 -14.88 -9.84
CA MET A 33 -9.69 -13.82 -10.56
C MET A 33 -8.18 -14.09 -10.66
N ALA A 34 -7.64 -14.97 -9.81
CA ALA A 34 -6.24 -15.40 -9.88
C ALA A 34 -5.87 -15.94 -11.27
N SER A 35 -6.79 -16.67 -11.91
CA SER A 35 -6.58 -17.23 -13.25
C SER A 35 -6.41 -16.16 -14.32
N MET A 36 -7.13 -15.04 -14.21
CA MET A 36 -6.99 -13.88 -15.11
C MET A 36 -5.62 -13.22 -14.99
N MET A 37 -5.03 -13.26 -13.80
CA MET A 37 -3.70 -12.73 -13.50
C MET A 37 -2.59 -13.78 -13.72
N LYS A 38 -2.93 -14.98 -14.18
CA LYS A 38 -2.00 -16.12 -14.34
C LYS A 38 -1.21 -16.41 -13.07
N LEU A 39 -1.84 -16.19 -11.90
CA LEU A 39 -1.28 -16.49 -10.60
C LEU A 39 -1.87 -17.77 -10.01
N PRO A 40 -1.09 -18.54 -9.25
CA PRO A 40 -1.64 -19.58 -8.38
C PRO A 40 -2.62 -18.95 -7.38
N THR A 41 -3.78 -19.58 -7.20
CA THR A 41 -4.85 -19.05 -6.34
C THR A 41 -4.39 -18.80 -4.90
N TYR A 42 -3.53 -19.67 -4.36
CA TYR A 42 -3.00 -19.51 -3.00
C TYR A 42 -2.10 -18.25 -2.87
N ILE A 43 -1.32 -17.90 -3.91
CA ILE A 43 -0.53 -16.66 -3.92
C ILE A 43 -1.45 -15.43 -3.96
N PHE A 44 -2.49 -15.49 -4.80
CA PHE A 44 -3.46 -14.40 -4.92
C PHE A 44 -4.18 -14.12 -3.60
N ILE A 45 -4.64 -15.19 -2.91
CA ILE A 45 -5.26 -15.10 -1.58
C ILE A 45 -4.25 -14.56 -0.55
N PHE A 46 -3.02 -15.06 -0.54
CA PHE A 46 -1.97 -14.61 0.38
C PHE A 46 -1.66 -13.12 0.21
N VAL A 47 -1.56 -12.63 -1.02
CA VAL A 47 -1.43 -11.19 -1.30
C VAL A 47 -2.61 -10.42 -0.74
N GLY A 48 -3.85 -10.91 -0.91
CA GLY A 48 -5.04 -10.29 -0.34
C GLY A 48 -4.98 -10.16 1.18
N ILE A 49 -4.53 -11.20 1.88
CA ILE A 49 -4.35 -11.19 3.35
C ILE A 49 -3.29 -10.13 3.74
N ILE A 50 -2.17 -10.07 3.03
CA ILE A 50 -1.13 -9.06 3.29
C ILE A 50 -1.66 -7.64 3.08
N GLU A 51 -2.42 -7.39 2.02
CA GLU A 51 -3.03 -6.09 1.75
C GLU A 51 -3.97 -5.67 2.88
N ILE A 52 -4.84 -6.56 3.36
CA ILE A 52 -5.75 -6.28 4.48
C ILE A 52 -4.94 -5.98 5.75
N ALA A 53 -3.98 -6.82 6.10
CA ALA A 53 -3.15 -6.64 7.29
C ALA A 53 -2.37 -5.32 7.25
N ALA A 54 -1.77 -4.97 6.10
CA ALA A 54 -1.07 -3.72 5.90
C ALA A 54 -2.01 -2.51 5.97
N GLY A 55 -3.21 -2.61 5.39
CA GLY A 55 -4.24 -1.57 5.49
C GLY A 55 -4.60 -1.26 6.94
N PHE A 56 -4.89 -2.27 7.75
CA PHE A 56 -5.12 -2.11 9.19
C PHE A 56 -3.88 -1.57 9.91
N GLY A 57 -2.68 -2.02 9.56
CA GLY A 57 -1.43 -1.52 10.14
C GLY A 57 -1.21 -0.02 9.90
N PHE A 58 -1.59 0.51 8.74
CA PHE A 58 -1.56 1.94 8.48
C PHE A 58 -2.48 2.72 9.42
N VAL A 59 -3.69 2.22 9.72
CA VAL A 59 -4.63 2.87 10.63
C VAL A 59 -4.19 2.73 12.08
N ILE A 60 -3.89 1.52 12.54
CA ILE A 60 -3.50 1.24 13.93
C ILE A 60 -2.30 2.09 14.33
N GLY A 61 -1.29 2.21 13.46
CA GLY A 61 -0.13 3.03 13.71
C GLY A 61 -0.41 4.54 13.85
N VAL A 62 -1.64 5.02 13.58
CA VAL A 62 -2.05 6.41 13.87
C VAL A 62 -2.47 6.57 15.32
N PHE A 63 -3.16 5.59 15.86
CA PHE A 63 -3.73 5.66 17.22
C PHE A 63 -2.71 5.34 18.31
N LEU A 64 -1.59 4.72 17.97
CA LEU A 64 -0.51 4.38 18.89
C LEU A 64 0.58 5.46 18.85
N ASN A 65 0.84 6.12 19.96
CA ASN A 65 1.89 7.14 20.10
C ASN A 65 3.17 6.54 20.72
N ASN A 66 3.74 5.50 20.12
CA ASN A 66 4.92 4.82 20.65
C ASN A 66 5.78 4.20 19.54
N LYS A 67 6.90 3.58 19.93
CA LYS A 67 7.81 2.87 18.99
C LYS A 67 7.08 1.77 18.19
N ILE A 68 6.06 1.15 18.76
CA ILE A 68 5.26 0.09 18.11
C ILE A 68 4.50 0.66 16.91
N ALA A 69 3.93 1.87 17.03
CA ALA A 69 3.27 2.56 15.93
C ALA A 69 4.17 2.73 14.71
N VAL A 70 5.42 3.12 14.95
CA VAL A 70 6.44 3.28 13.88
C VAL A 70 6.76 1.94 13.24
N ILE A 71 6.95 0.89 14.04
CA ILE A 71 7.27 -0.46 13.55
C ILE A 71 6.11 -0.99 12.70
N ILE A 72 4.88 -0.95 13.20
CA ILE A 72 3.69 -1.42 12.47
C ILE A 72 3.55 -0.69 11.13
N THR A 73 3.68 0.64 11.12
CA THR A 73 3.58 1.42 9.88
C THR A 73 4.67 1.07 8.88
N LYS A 74 5.92 0.88 9.35
CA LYS A 74 7.02 0.48 8.47
C LYS A 74 6.85 -0.93 7.91
N LEU A 75 6.40 -1.87 8.73
CA LEU A 75 6.12 -3.23 8.27
C LEU A 75 4.99 -3.25 7.23
N SER A 76 3.93 -2.46 7.45
CA SER A 76 2.85 -2.30 6.47
C SER A 76 3.39 -1.75 5.15
N ALA A 77 4.21 -0.71 5.19
CA ALA A 77 4.80 -0.13 4.00
C ALA A 77 5.73 -1.13 3.28
N LEU A 78 6.60 -1.83 4.01
CA LEU A 78 7.49 -2.85 3.44
C LEU A 78 6.74 -4.01 2.81
N ALA A 79 5.61 -4.42 3.39
CA ALA A 79 4.77 -5.48 2.83
C ALA A 79 4.10 -5.07 1.51
N ILE A 80 3.69 -3.80 1.39
CA ILE A 80 3.01 -3.28 0.20
C ILE A 80 3.97 -2.94 -0.94
N MET A 81 5.18 -2.46 -0.66
CA MET A 81 6.14 -2.07 -1.71
C MET A 81 6.36 -3.16 -2.76
N PRO A 82 6.72 -4.42 -2.42
CA PRO A 82 6.93 -5.48 -3.41
C PRO A 82 5.64 -5.83 -4.15
N ILE A 83 4.47 -5.74 -3.52
CA ILE A 83 3.17 -5.97 -4.17
C ILE A 83 2.95 -4.91 -5.26
N MET A 84 3.19 -3.64 -4.98
CA MET A 84 3.05 -2.57 -5.97
C MET A 84 4.08 -2.66 -7.09
N VAL A 85 5.33 -2.99 -6.77
CA VAL A 85 6.36 -3.23 -7.80
C VAL A 85 5.97 -4.40 -8.70
N GLY A 86 5.48 -5.50 -8.12
CA GLY A 86 4.99 -6.66 -8.88
C GLY A 86 3.77 -6.31 -9.74
N ALA A 87 2.82 -5.56 -9.20
CA ALA A 87 1.66 -5.10 -9.95
C ALA A 87 2.07 -4.25 -11.16
N ILE A 88 2.99 -3.30 -10.98
CA ILE A 88 3.53 -2.49 -12.08
C ILE A 88 4.21 -3.37 -13.10
N ALA A 89 5.16 -4.21 -12.68
CA ALA A 89 6.01 -4.97 -13.57
C ALA A 89 5.26 -6.03 -14.41
N PHE A 90 4.25 -6.71 -13.81
CA PHE A 90 3.61 -7.84 -14.43
C PHE A 90 2.24 -7.55 -15.07
N TYR A 91 1.54 -6.50 -14.59
CA TYR A 91 0.14 -6.28 -15.02
C TYR A 91 -0.13 -4.90 -15.62
N HIS A 92 0.66 -3.89 -15.26
CA HIS A 92 0.38 -2.50 -15.65
C HIS A 92 1.48 -1.86 -16.50
N TRP A 93 2.60 -2.55 -16.74
CA TRP A 93 3.77 -2.02 -17.43
C TRP A 93 3.46 -1.57 -18.86
N GLY A 94 4.11 -0.49 -19.27
CA GLY A 94 4.09 0.00 -20.66
C GLY A 94 2.97 0.98 -20.97
N ARG A 95 2.05 1.25 -20.04
CA ARG A 95 1.00 2.24 -20.24
C ARG A 95 0.87 3.17 -19.05
N TRP A 96 1.02 4.45 -19.29
CA TRP A 96 0.75 5.51 -18.32
C TRP A 96 -0.71 5.93 -18.41
N SER A 97 -1.59 5.28 -17.69
CA SER A 97 -3.01 5.60 -17.52
C SER A 97 -3.61 4.69 -16.45
N PHE A 98 -4.62 5.13 -15.72
CA PHE A 98 -5.39 4.27 -14.82
C PHE A 98 -6.58 3.62 -15.52
N LEU A 99 -6.99 4.12 -16.70
CA LEU A 99 -8.14 3.61 -17.43
C LEU A 99 -7.83 2.25 -18.08
N ALA A 100 -8.82 1.35 -18.04
CA ALA A 100 -8.76 0.10 -18.77
C ALA A 100 -8.72 0.32 -20.28
N SER A 101 -8.08 -0.60 -21.01
CA SER A 101 -8.02 -0.64 -22.46
C SER A 101 -7.98 -2.06 -22.98
N GLU A 102 -8.04 -2.25 -24.29
CA GLU A 102 -7.92 -3.58 -24.91
C GLU A 102 -6.64 -4.32 -24.53
N THR A 103 -5.52 -3.58 -24.45
CA THR A 103 -4.19 -4.14 -24.10
C THR A 103 -3.95 -4.20 -22.59
N HIS A 104 -4.60 -3.34 -21.80
CA HIS A 104 -4.46 -3.24 -20.35
C HIS A 104 -5.83 -3.25 -19.70
N ARG A 105 -6.44 -4.41 -19.59
CA ARG A 105 -7.80 -4.59 -19.04
C ARG A 105 -7.91 -4.14 -17.58
N MET A 106 -6.82 -4.18 -16.84
CA MET A 106 -6.74 -3.74 -15.43
C MET A 106 -6.27 -2.29 -15.28
N GLY A 107 -6.18 -1.53 -16.38
CA GLY A 107 -5.58 -0.20 -16.42
C GLY A 107 -4.06 -0.23 -16.52
N GLY A 108 -3.46 0.94 -16.73
CA GLY A 108 -2.00 1.10 -16.73
C GLY A 108 -1.44 1.42 -15.35
N MET A 109 -0.17 1.82 -15.29
CA MET A 109 0.64 1.88 -14.06
C MET A 109 0.52 3.19 -13.26
N GLU A 110 -0.19 4.21 -13.75
CA GLU A 110 -0.28 5.54 -13.14
C GLU A 110 -0.67 5.49 -11.66
N PHE A 111 -1.75 4.76 -11.36
CA PHE A 111 -2.27 4.64 -10.00
C PHE A 111 -1.31 3.86 -9.08
N GLN A 112 -0.71 2.78 -9.56
CA GLN A 112 0.22 1.96 -8.79
C GLN A 112 1.51 2.71 -8.47
N VAL A 113 2.00 3.53 -9.42
CA VAL A 113 3.18 4.39 -9.19
C VAL A 113 2.87 5.45 -8.12
N LEU A 114 1.69 6.08 -8.18
CA LEU A 114 1.26 7.03 -7.16
C LEU A 114 1.21 6.38 -5.77
N ILE A 115 0.56 5.22 -5.65
CA ILE A 115 0.48 4.49 -4.37
C ILE A 115 1.87 4.10 -3.87
N LEU A 116 2.73 3.56 -4.73
CA LEU A 116 4.10 3.19 -4.36
C LEU A 116 4.87 4.41 -3.82
N SER A 117 4.76 5.55 -4.48
CA SER A 117 5.41 6.80 -4.05
C SER A 117 4.93 7.24 -2.66
N VAL A 118 3.62 7.15 -2.41
CA VAL A 118 3.03 7.49 -1.10
C VAL A 118 3.49 6.51 -0.01
N VAL A 119 3.53 5.22 -0.30
CA VAL A 119 3.99 4.18 0.65
C VAL A 119 5.48 4.38 0.99
N VAL A 120 6.32 4.66 0.00
CA VAL A 120 7.75 4.99 0.19
C VAL A 120 7.89 6.25 1.05
N PHE A 121 7.13 7.30 0.76
CA PHE A 121 7.12 8.52 1.57
C PHE A 121 6.77 8.23 3.04
N ILE A 122 5.72 7.46 3.31
CA ILE A 122 5.32 7.10 4.68
C ILE A 122 6.41 6.32 5.40
N PHE A 123 7.08 5.39 4.71
CA PHE A 123 8.16 4.60 5.27
C PHE A 123 9.32 5.48 5.77
N PHE A 124 9.79 6.41 4.94
CA PHE A 124 10.91 7.30 5.28
C PHE A 124 10.51 8.42 6.23
N TYR A 125 9.31 8.97 6.11
CA TYR A 125 8.83 10.02 6.99
C TYR A 125 8.77 9.57 8.46
N ASN A 126 8.26 8.38 8.72
CA ASN A 126 8.24 7.81 10.07
C ASN A 126 9.64 7.53 10.65
N SER A 127 10.66 7.37 9.80
CA SER A 127 12.05 7.20 10.25
C SER A 127 12.63 8.49 10.80
N ASN A 128 12.27 9.63 10.20
CA ASN A 128 12.78 10.95 10.57
C ASN A 128 12.19 11.50 11.88
N ILE A 129 10.98 11.09 12.26
CA ILE A 129 10.37 11.52 13.54
C ILE A 129 11.17 10.95 14.71
N LYS A 130 11.58 9.70 14.64
CA LYS A 130 12.31 9.00 15.69
C LYS A 130 13.68 9.64 15.97
N ASN A 131 14.42 10.00 14.91
CA ASN A 131 15.75 10.61 15.06
C ASN A 131 15.72 12.00 15.70
N LYS A 132 14.59 12.70 15.67
CA LYS A 132 14.44 14.01 16.31
C LYS A 132 14.09 13.94 17.79
N GLU A 133 13.39 12.89 18.22
CA GLU A 133 13.08 12.69 19.64
C GLU A 133 14.28 12.15 20.43
N GLU A 134 15.23 11.50 19.76
CA GLU A 134 16.47 11.00 20.39
C GLU A 134 17.58 12.08 20.49
N LEU A 135 17.45 13.20 19.75
CA LEU A 135 18.42 14.29 19.69
C LEU A 135 17.98 15.57 20.46
N GLY A 136 16.83 15.58 21.05
CA GLY A 136 16.28 16.67 21.85
C GLY A 136 16.04 16.28 23.29
#